data_e29ff563964a3820f750a2ab2566f9ac
#
_entry.id   e29ff563964a3820f750a2ab2566f9ac
#
_cell.length_a   1.000
_cell.length_b   1.000
_cell.length_c   1.000
_cell.angle_alpha   90.00
_cell.angle_beta   90.00
_cell.angle_gamma   90.00
#
_symmetry.space_group_name_H-M   'P 1'
#
loop_
_entity.id
_entity.type
_entity.pdbx_description
1 polymer ?
#
loop_
_entity_poly.entity_id
_entity_poly.type
_entity_poly.pdbx_seq_one_letter_code
_entity_poly.pdbx_strand_id
1 'polypeptide(L)'
;FCRAGFQPKKSEIEKGVDHMIKIYDTMSRDLREFVPIEDGKVKMYVCGPTVYNYIHAGNARSTVAFDTIRRYFEYRGYEVAYISNFTDVDDKIINRAKEEGITPQEVADKYIAAFREDVTALGVKPATRHPRVVEFMADIIRFVEDLIEKGFAYESQGDVYFRVEKSHNYAKLANKTLEDLELGASGRTDE
;
A
#
# COMPACT_ATOMS: atom_id res chain seq x y z
N PHE A 1 -18.88 35.10 1.66
CA PHE A 1 -17.47 35.37 1.99
C PHE A 1 -16.63 34.84 0.85
N CYS A 2 -15.86 35.75 0.18
CA CYS A 2 -15.09 35.50 -1.02
C CYS A 2 -13.98 34.45 -0.79
N ARG A 3 -14.04 33.33 -1.53
CA ARG A 3 -12.88 32.46 -1.75
C ARG A 3 -12.03 33.09 -2.87
N ALA A 4 -11.03 33.87 -2.51
CA ALA A 4 -9.96 34.21 -3.43
C ALA A 4 -9.05 32.97 -3.55
N GLY A 5 -9.10 32.30 -4.69
CA GLY A 5 -8.18 31.23 -5.03
C GLY A 5 -6.78 31.80 -5.21
N PHE A 6 -5.93 31.62 -4.24
CA PHE A 6 -4.51 31.91 -4.37
C PHE A 6 -3.90 30.83 -5.29
N GLN A 7 -3.66 31.17 -6.54
CA GLN A 7 -2.81 30.40 -7.44
C GLN A 7 -1.47 31.14 -7.56
N PRO A 8 -0.38 30.65 -6.97
CA PRO A 8 0.93 31.26 -7.16
C PRO A 8 1.34 31.14 -8.62
N LYS A 9 1.79 32.24 -9.21
CA LYS A 9 2.32 32.25 -10.57
C LYS A 9 3.60 31.39 -10.61
N LYS A 10 3.69 30.50 -11.59
CA LYS A 10 4.82 29.57 -11.82
C LYS A 10 6.20 30.24 -11.82
N SER A 11 6.28 31.56 -12.10
CA SER A 11 7.51 32.34 -12.18
C SER A 11 8.10 32.80 -10.84
N GLU A 12 7.38 32.68 -9.74
CA GLU A 12 7.86 33.12 -8.41
C GLU A 12 8.45 31.97 -7.59
N ILE A 13 8.21 30.72 -8.00
CA ILE A 13 8.72 29.51 -7.34
C ILE A 13 10.20 29.25 -7.72
N GLU A 14 10.69 29.79 -8.85
CA GLU A 14 12.04 29.50 -9.39
C GLU A 14 13.19 30.23 -8.67
N LYS A 15 12.94 31.10 -7.69
CA LYS A 15 13.99 31.86 -6.99
C LYS A 15 14.25 31.48 -5.54
N GLY A 16 13.63 30.41 -5.04
CA GLY A 16 13.88 29.92 -3.66
C GLY A 16 14.59 28.59 -3.70
N VAL A 17 15.81 28.57 -3.23
CA VAL A 17 16.67 27.44 -2.83
C VAL A 17 16.09 26.09 -3.28
N ASP A 18 16.74 25.49 -4.26
CA ASP A 18 16.45 24.14 -4.75
C ASP A 18 16.73 23.12 -3.63
N HIS A 19 15.81 23.03 -2.67
CA HIS A 19 15.89 22.02 -1.62
C HIS A 19 15.58 20.67 -2.24
N MET A 20 16.61 19.89 -2.47
CA MET A 20 16.48 18.49 -2.88
C MET A 20 15.53 17.78 -1.91
N ILE A 21 14.54 17.09 -2.47
CA ILE A 21 13.63 16.26 -1.67
C ILE A 21 14.44 15.05 -1.18
N LYS A 22 14.46 14.84 0.13
CA LYS A 22 15.08 13.66 0.72
C LYS A 22 14.03 12.78 1.36
N ILE A 23 14.15 11.48 1.16
CA ILE A 23 13.28 10.46 1.72
C ILE A 23 14.14 9.45 2.46
N TYR A 24 13.66 8.99 3.62
CA TYR A 24 14.29 7.89 4.33
C TYR A 24 14.08 6.60 3.56
N ASP A 25 15.18 5.98 3.15
CA ASP A 25 15.19 4.70 2.47
C ASP A 25 15.44 3.57 3.49
N THR A 26 14.47 2.69 3.65
CA THR A 26 14.55 1.58 4.61
C THR A 26 15.64 0.59 4.25
N MET A 27 15.97 0.41 2.96
CA MET A 27 17.02 -0.52 2.54
C MET A 27 18.41 -0.03 2.94
N SER A 28 18.71 1.24 2.69
CA SER A 28 20.00 1.86 3.07
C SER A 28 20.02 2.40 4.50
N ARG A 29 18.84 2.57 5.13
CA ARG A 29 18.65 3.15 6.47
C ARG A 29 19.15 4.57 6.61
N ASP A 30 19.09 5.33 5.55
CA ASP A 30 19.57 6.70 5.50
C ASP A 30 18.58 7.60 4.74
N LEU A 31 18.71 8.90 4.94
CA LEU A 31 18.02 9.91 4.14
C LEU A 31 18.72 10.05 2.79
N ARG A 32 18.03 9.67 1.73
CA ARG A 32 18.53 9.73 0.36
C ARG A 32 17.79 10.78 -0.44
N GLU A 33 18.47 11.37 -1.39
CA GLU A 33 17.85 12.21 -2.41
C GLU A 33 16.81 11.41 -3.19
N PHE A 34 15.63 12.00 -3.35
CA PHE A 34 14.58 11.42 -4.18
C PHE A 34 14.90 11.69 -5.65
N VAL A 35 15.13 10.62 -6.40
CA VAL A 35 15.31 10.66 -7.85
C VAL A 35 14.13 9.94 -8.49
N PRO A 36 13.28 10.64 -9.28
CA PRO A 36 12.15 10.01 -9.93
C PRO A 36 12.64 9.02 -11.02
N ILE A 37 11.93 7.90 -11.20
CA ILE A 37 12.20 6.92 -12.27
C ILE A 37 11.92 7.54 -13.64
N GLU A 38 10.92 8.43 -13.72
CA GLU A 38 10.50 9.15 -14.91
C GLU A 38 10.47 10.65 -14.56
N ASP A 39 11.17 11.47 -15.35
CA ASP A 39 11.31 12.89 -15.04
C ASP A 39 9.95 13.57 -14.91
N GLY A 40 9.82 14.41 -13.90
CA GLY A 40 8.58 15.12 -13.57
C GLY A 40 7.44 14.25 -13.01
N LYS A 41 7.62 12.93 -12.85
CA LYS A 41 6.57 12.02 -12.39
C LYS A 41 6.96 11.26 -11.12
N VAL A 42 5.99 11.11 -10.23
CA VAL A 42 6.10 10.31 -9.01
C VAL A 42 5.05 9.21 -9.01
N LYS A 43 5.49 7.96 -8.94
CA LYS A 43 4.62 6.80 -8.80
C LYS A 43 4.71 6.31 -7.36
N MET A 44 3.61 6.46 -6.61
CA MET A 44 3.52 6.05 -5.21
C MET A 44 2.58 4.87 -5.07
N TYR A 45 3.02 3.83 -4.37
CA TYR A 45 2.15 2.76 -3.88
C TYR A 45 2.17 2.76 -2.36
N VAL A 46 1.00 2.82 -1.77
CA VAL A 46 0.81 2.76 -0.31
C VAL A 46 -0.15 1.64 0.01
N CYS A 47 0.27 0.71 0.86
CA CYS A 47 -0.58 -0.38 1.31
C CYS A 47 -1.85 0.18 1.96
N GLY A 48 -3.01 -0.21 1.42
CA GLY A 48 -4.30 0.21 1.91
C GLY A 48 -4.85 -0.68 3.03
N PRO A 49 -6.04 -0.38 3.55
CA PRO A 49 -6.63 -1.13 4.65
C PRO A 49 -7.21 -2.48 4.21
N THR A 50 -7.27 -3.42 5.18
CA THR A 50 -8.17 -4.58 5.09
C THR A 50 -9.57 -4.10 5.45
N VAL A 51 -10.52 -4.30 4.56
CA VAL A 51 -11.86 -3.69 4.62
C VAL A 51 -12.87 -4.58 5.33
N TYR A 52 -12.65 -4.84 6.62
CA TYR A 52 -13.52 -5.66 7.47
C TYR A 52 -14.19 -4.87 8.60
N ASN A 53 -13.80 -3.62 8.83
CA ASN A 53 -14.32 -2.75 9.87
C ASN A 53 -14.09 -1.28 9.53
N TYR A 54 -14.68 -0.36 10.30
CA TYR A 54 -14.38 1.07 10.23
C TYR A 54 -12.90 1.33 10.52
N ILE A 55 -12.36 2.39 9.93
CA ILE A 55 -10.98 2.81 10.24
C ILE A 55 -10.92 3.40 11.65
N HIS A 56 -9.74 3.28 12.26
CA HIS A 56 -9.44 3.97 13.51
C HIS A 56 -8.36 5.03 13.29
N ALA A 57 -8.10 5.85 14.31
CA ALA A 57 -7.14 6.97 14.24
C ALA A 57 -5.76 6.58 13.69
N GLY A 58 -5.28 5.35 13.95
CA GLY A 58 -4.01 4.84 13.41
C GLY A 58 -4.01 4.71 11.90
N ASN A 59 -5.08 4.15 11.31
CA ASN A 59 -5.24 4.06 9.85
C ASN A 59 -5.40 5.44 9.24
N ALA A 60 -6.22 6.30 9.85
CA ALA A 60 -6.44 7.67 9.41
C ALA A 60 -5.13 8.48 9.39
N ARG A 61 -4.29 8.36 10.43
CA ARG A 61 -2.98 9.01 10.50
C ARG A 61 -2.09 8.64 9.32
N SER A 62 -2.00 7.36 9.00
CA SER A 62 -1.21 6.89 7.86
C SER A 62 -1.73 7.49 6.55
N THR A 63 -3.04 7.44 6.33
CA THR A 63 -3.68 7.96 5.12
C THR A 63 -3.44 9.47 4.95
N VAL A 64 -3.61 10.27 6.01
CA VAL A 64 -3.34 11.72 6.00
C VAL A 64 -1.86 12.03 5.76
N ALA A 65 -0.95 11.26 6.37
CA ALA A 65 0.49 11.45 6.19
C ALA A 65 0.91 11.26 4.72
N PHE A 66 0.43 10.19 4.08
CA PHE A 66 0.75 9.94 2.67
C PHE A 66 0.04 10.90 1.70
N ASP A 67 -1.16 11.37 2.03
CA ASP A 67 -1.81 12.45 1.27
C ASP A 67 -1.00 13.76 1.37
N THR A 68 -0.44 14.06 2.54
CA THR A 68 0.44 15.22 2.73
C THR A 68 1.71 15.11 1.87
N ILE A 69 2.35 13.93 1.84
CA ILE A 69 3.51 13.66 0.99
C ILE A 69 3.14 13.83 -0.49
N ARG A 70 2.02 13.25 -0.92
CA ARG A 70 1.49 13.41 -2.27
C ARG A 70 1.32 14.88 -2.64
N ARG A 71 0.64 15.65 -1.79
CA ARG A 71 0.40 17.10 -2.01
C ARG A 71 1.70 17.88 -2.07
N TYR A 72 2.71 17.50 -1.30
CA TYR A 72 4.01 18.12 -1.36
C TYR A 72 4.71 17.88 -2.70
N PHE A 73 4.69 16.66 -3.23
CA PHE A 73 5.20 16.39 -4.57
C PHE A 73 4.44 17.17 -5.65
N GLU A 74 3.11 17.20 -5.58
CA GLU A 74 2.28 18.01 -6.49
C GLU A 74 2.62 19.50 -6.40
N TYR A 75 2.82 20.03 -5.20
CA TYR A 75 3.26 21.40 -4.97
C TYR A 75 4.64 21.68 -5.59
N ARG A 76 5.55 20.71 -5.56
CA ARG A 76 6.88 20.78 -6.18
C ARG A 76 6.83 20.58 -7.70
N GLY A 77 5.65 20.44 -8.28
CA GLY A 77 5.44 20.38 -9.73
C GLY A 77 5.48 18.99 -10.35
N TYR A 78 5.53 17.93 -9.54
CA TYR A 78 5.46 16.57 -10.05
C TYR A 78 4.01 16.16 -10.38
N GLU A 79 3.85 15.39 -11.44
CA GLU A 79 2.65 14.59 -11.69
C GLU A 79 2.69 13.35 -10.79
N VAL A 80 1.71 13.20 -9.89
CA VAL A 80 1.72 12.11 -8.90
C VAL A 80 0.64 11.09 -9.21
N ALA A 81 1.05 9.85 -9.54
CA ALA A 81 0.19 8.69 -9.56
C ALA A 81 0.22 8.00 -8.18
N TYR A 82 -0.85 8.17 -7.40
CA TYR A 82 -0.98 7.60 -6.06
C TYR A 82 -1.92 6.40 -6.09
N ILE A 83 -1.39 5.22 -5.80
CA ILE A 83 -2.14 3.95 -5.75
C ILE A 83 -2.20 3.47 -4.30
N SER A 84 -3.41 3.10 -3.85
CA SER A 84 -3.61 2.46 -2.56
C SER A 84 -4.67 1.38 -2.71
N ASN A 85 -4.31 0.13 -2.44
CA ASN A 85 -5.23 -1.00 -2.62
C ASN A 85 -6.29 -1.08 -1.52
N PHE A 86 -7.33 -1.87 -1.77
CA PHE A 86 -8.16 -2.46 -0.73
C PHE A 86 -7.87 -3.96 -0.64
N THR A 87 -7.54 -4.44 0.57
CA THR A 87 -7.50 -5.87 0.84
C THR A 87 -8.91 -6.33 1.16
N ASP A 88 -9.57 -6.89 0.15
CA ASP A 88 -10.96 -7.35 0.20
C ASP A 88 -11.11 -8.87 0.19
N VAL A 89 -9.98 -9.58 0.33
CA VAL A 89 -9.90 -11.02 0.59
C VAL A 89 -8.98 -11.24 1.79
N ASP A 90 -9.53 -11.62 2.93
CA ASP A 90 -8.80 -11.85 4.18
C ASP A 90 -9.70 -12.64 5.15
N ASP A 91 -9.12 -13.43 6.05
CA ASP A 91 -9.86 -14.20 7.06
C ASP A 91 -10.74 -13.32 7.95
N LYS A 92 -10.30 -12.09 8.24
CA LYS A 92 -11.10 -11.13 9.02
C LYS A 92 -12.40 -10.75 8.34
N ILE A 93 -12.38 -10.65 7.00
CA ILE A 93 -13.58 -10.35 6.20
C ILE A 93 -14.52 -11.57 6.21
N ILE A 94 -13.96 -12.77 6.04
CA ILE A 94 -14.74 -14.03 6.07
C ILE A 94 -15.40 -14.21 7.45
N ASN A 95 -14.68 -13.98 8.52
CA ASN A 95 -15.22 -14.09 9.88
C ASN A 95 -16.30 -13.03 10.15
N ARG A 96 -16.06 -11.80 9.72
CA ARG A 96 -17.05 -10.72 9.83
C ARG A 96 -18.33 -11.01 9.04
N ALA A 97 -18.19 -11.58 7.85
CA ALA A 97 -19.32 -12.00 7.03
C ALA A 97 -20.18 -13.05 7.73
N LYS A 98 -19.55 -14.03 8.41
CA LYS A 98 -20.25 -15.04 9.21
C LYS A 98 -20.99 -14.42 10.42
N GLU A 99 -20.35 -13.46 11.10
CA GLU A 99 -20.95 -12.75 12.25
C GLU A 99 -22.17 -11.91 11.82
N GLU A 100 -22.08 -11.22 10.69
CA GLU A 100 -23.16 -10.35 10.19
C GLU A 100 -24.21 -11.10 9.35
N GLY A 101 -23.98 -12.36 8.98
CA GLY A 101 -24.89 -13.17 8.15
C GLY A 101 -25.00 -12.68 6.70
N ILE A 102 -23.93 -12.08 6.17
CA ILE A 102 -23.84 -11.56 4.80
C ILE A 102 -22.61 -12.14 4.10
N THR A 103 -22.44 -11.84 2.81
CA THR A 103 -21.31 -12.33 2.04
C THR A 103 -20.03 -11.53 2.33
N PRO A 104 -18.83 -12.12 2.15
CA PRO A 104 -17.56 -11.38 2.25
C PRO A 104 -17.49 -10.16 1.33
N GLN A 105 -18.10 -10.25 0.15
CA GLN A 105 -18.17 -9.14 -0.79
C GLN A 105 -18.97 -7.97 -0.24
N GLU A 106 -20.14 -8.24 0.37
CA GLU A 106 -21.00 -7.23 0.98
C GLU A 106 -20.29 -6.56 2.17
N VAL A 107 -19.54 -7.32 2.99
CA VAL A 107 -18.69 -6.77 4.04
C VAL A 107 -17.67 -5.80 3.46
N ALA A 108 -16.91 -6.24 2.44
CA ALA A 108 -15.89 -5.42 1.81
C ALA A 108 -16.48 -4.13 1.24
N ASP A 109 -17.59 -4.22 0.49
CA ASP A 109 -18.24 -3.07 -0.13
C ASP A 109 -18.75 -2.06 0.90
N LYS A 110 -19.34 -2.54 2.00
CA LYS A 110 -19.80 -1.74 3.14
C LYS A 110 -18.65 -0.93 3.73
N TYR A 111 -17.52 -1.57 4.05
CA TYR A 111 -16.41 -0.91 4.71
C TYR A 111 -15.52 -0.11 3.76
N ILE A 112 -15.51 -0.40 2.45
CA ILE A 112 -14.93 0.49 1.43
C ILE A 112 -15.72 1.80 1.35
N ALA A 113 -17.05 1.73 1.38
CA ALA A 113 -17.89 2.92 1.38
C ALA A 113 -17.64 3.79 2.63
N ALA A 114 -17.63 3.17 3.81
CA ALA A 114 -17.33 3.85 5.07
C ALA A 114 -15.91 4.47 5.07
N PHE A 115 -14.90 3.75 4.59
CA PHE A 115 -13.55 4.27 4.45
C PHE A 115 -13.52 5.54 3.59
N ARG A 116 -14.19 5.52 2.44
CA ARG A 116 -14.23 6.70 1.54
C ARG A 116 -14.90 7.90 2.19
N GLU A 117 -15.98 7.69 2.93
CA GLU A 117 -16.65 8.73 3.70
C GLU A 117 -15.72 9.35 4.74
N ASP A 118 -15.11 8.51 5.60
CA ASP A 118 -14.21 8.93 6.66
C ASP A 118 -13.01 9.72 6.14
N VAL A 119 -12.31 9.22 5.11
CA VAL A 119 -11.12 9.90 4.56
C VAL A 119 -11.50 11.18 3.82
N THR A 120 -12.68 11.24 3.21
CA THR A 120 -13.19 12.47 2.59
C THR A 120 -13.48 13.53 3.65
N ALA A 121 -14.07 13.16 4.78
CA ALA A 121 -14.31 14.05 5.92
C ALA A 121 -13.00 14.59 6.51
N LEU A 122 -11.90 13.82 6.45
CA LEU A 122 -10.56 14.25 6.83
C LEU A 122 -9.87 15.14 5.77
N GLY A 123 -10.50 15.41 4.63
CA GLY A 123 -9.95 16.22 3.54
C GLY A 123 -8.85 15.52 2.73
N VAL A 124 -8.72 14.22 2.83
CA VAL A 124 -7.79 13.41 2.03
C VAL A 124 -8.26 13.35 0.58
N LYS A 125 -7.35 13.55 -0.37
CA LYS A 125 -7.65 13.39 -1.80
C LYS A 125 -7.85 11.92 -2.14
N PRO A 126 -8.83 11.56 -2.99
CA PRO A 126 -8.95 10.20 -3.50
C PRO A 126 -7.65 9.72 -4.16
N ALA A 127 -7.29 8.46 -3.99
CA ALA A 127 -6.17 7.88 -4.72
C ALA A 127 -6.46 7.89 -6.23
N THR A 128 -5.41 7.84 -7.04
CA THR A 128 -5.54 7.70 -8.50
C THR A 128 -6.26 6.40 -8.85
N ARG A 129 -5.99 5.33 -8.07
CA ARG A 129 -6.68 4.07 -8.16
C ARG A 129 -6.64 3.33 -6.82
N HIS A 130 -7.71 2.62 -6.51
CA HIS A 130 -7.82 1.65 -5.42
C HIS A 130 -8.03 0.25 -5.99
N PRO A 131 -6.97 -0.48 -6.38
CA PRO A 131 -7.12 -1.86 -6.84
C PRO A 131 -7.63 -2.75 -5.69
N ARG A 132 -8.45 -3.75 -6.04
CA ARG A 132 -8.99 -4.75 -5.12
C ARG A 132 -8.34 -6.10 -5.40
N VAL A 133 -8.13 -6.92 -4.37
CA VAL A 133 -7.54 -8.25 -4.55
C VAL A 133 -8.38 -9.12 -5.49
N VAL A 134 -9.71 -9.07 -5.37
CA VAL A 134 -10.63 -9.84 -6.24
C VAL A 134 -10.47 -9.50 -7.73
N GLU A 135 -10.10 -8.24 -8.07
CA GLU A 135 -9.89 -7.81 -9.47
C GLU A 135 -8.65 -8.48 -10.09
N PHE A 136 -7.68 -8.87 -9.26
CA PHE A 136 -6.40 -9.42 -9.67
C PHE A 136 -6.22 -10.90 -9.34
N MET A 137 -7.28 -11.59 -8.92
CA MET A 137 -7.18 -12.99 -8.49
C MET A 137 -6.57 -13.91 -9.57
N ALA A 138 -6.97 -13.74 -10.83
CA ALA A 138 -6.39 -14.52 -11.93
C ALA A 138 -4.88 -14.21 -12.14
N ASP A 139 -4.47 -12.97 -11.95
CA ASP A 139 -3.06 -12.57 -12.06
C ASP A 139 -2.24 -13.12 -10.88
N ILE A 140 -2.82 -13.11 -9.68
CA ILE A 140 -2.21 -13.70 -8.47
C ILE A 140 -1.99 -15.19 -8.65
N ILE A 141 -2.99 -15.91 -9.12
CA ILE A 141 -2.90 -17.36 -9.38
C ILE A 141 -1.79 -17.65 -10.40
N ARG A 142 -1.77 -16.96 -11.54
CA ARG A 142 -0.70 -17.13 -12.55
C ARG A 142 0.68 -16.83 -12.00
N PHE A 143 0.80 -15.81 -11.16
CA PHE A 143 2.07 -15.47 -10.53
C PHE A 143 2.55 -16.57 -9.58
N VAL A 144 1.63 -17.17 -8.80
CA VAL A 144 1.94 -18.29 -7.90
C VAL A 144 2.34 -19.53 -8.69
N GLU A 145 1.61 -19.88 -9.78
CA GLU A 145 1.95 -20.98 -10.68
C GLU A 145 3.34 -20.80 -11.29
N ASP A 146 3.68 -19.61 -11.75
CA ASP A 146 5.01 -19.28 -12.29
C ASP A 146 6.12 -19.46 -11.23
N LEU A 147 5.86 -19.14 -9.97
CA LEU A 147 6.80 -19.39 -8.87
C LEU A 147 6.98 -20.90 -8.61
N ILE A 148 5.92 -21.70 -8.71
CA ILE A 148 6.00 -23.16 -8.57
C ILE A 148 6.82 -23.74 -9.74
N GLU A 149 6.52 -23.36 -10.98
CA GLU A 149 7.24 -23.82 -12.16
C GLU A 149 8.73 -23.49 -12.09
N LYS A 150 9.09 -22.30 -11.61
CA LYS A 150 10.49 -21.89 -11.38
C LYS A 150 11.12 -22.51 -10.14
N GLY A 151 10.36 -23.28 -9.36
CA GLY A 151 10.82 -23.96 -8.16
C GLY A 151 11.09 -23.06 -6.97
N PHE A 152 10.56 -21.82 -6.97
CA PHE A 152 10.59 -20.89 -5.83
C PHE A 152 9.44 -21.11 -4.85
N ALA A 153 8.39 -21.82 -5.28
CA ALA A 153 7.29 -22.21 -4.41
C ALA A 153 7.03 -23.72 -4.54
N TYR A 154 6.24 -24.27 -3.64
CA TYR A 154 5.82 -25.67 -3.64
C TYR A 154 4.45 -25.81 -2.98
N GLU A 155 3.72 -26.82 -3.39
CA GLU A 155 2.46 -27.21 -2.77
C GLU A 155 2.70 -28.24 -1.65
N SER A 156 2.00 -28.05 -0.53
CA SER A 156 1.94 -29.02 0.56
C SER A 156 0.57 -28.96 1.23
N GLN A 157 -0.13 -30.09 1.32
CA GLN A 157 -1.44 -30.25 1.98
C GLN A 157 -2.54 -29.30 1.47
N GLY A 158 -2.46 -28.85 0.20
CA GLY A 158 -3.40 -27.93 -0.41
C GLY A 158 -3.04 -26.45 -0.27
N ASP A 159 -1.96 -26.13 0.41
CA ASP A 159 -1.39 -24.79 0.53
C ASP A 159 -0.14 -24.63 -0.34
N VAL A 160 0.19 -23.40 -0.72
CA VAL A 160 1.40 -23.11 -1.48
C VAL A 160 2.36 -22.28 -0.63
N TYR A 161 3.58 -22.76 -0.52
CA TYR A 161 4.64 -22.15 0.28
C TYR A 161 5.77 -21.61 -0.60
N PHE A 162 6.29 -20.43 -0.26
CA PHE A 162 7.47 -19.88 -0.90
C PHE A 162 8.76 -20.40 -0.25
N ARG A 163 9.72 -20.83 -1.08
CA ARG A 163 11.04 -21.29 -0.62
C ARG A 163 11.96 -20.12 -0.34
N VAL A 164 11.92 -19.60 0.88
CA VAL A 164 12.70 -18.40 1.29
C VAL A 164 14.20 -18.57 1.07
N GLU A 165 14.72 -19.77 1.24
CA GLU A 165 16.13 -20.11 1.06
C GLU A 165 16.64 -19.90 -0.38
N LYS A 166 15.76 -19.98 -1.37
CA LYS A 166 16.10 -19.74 -2.78
C LYS A 166 16.18 -18.26 -3.13
N SER A 167 15.69 -17.38 -2.27
CA SER A 167 15.71 -15.93 -2.48
C SER A 167 16.93 -15.30 -1.83
N HIS A 168 17.94 -14.94 -2.60
CA HIS A 168 19.15 -14.28 -2.10
C HIS A 168 18.90 -12.91 -1.43
N ASN A 169 17.73 -12.31 -1.66
CA ASN A 169 17.36 -10.99 -1.13
C ASN A 169 16.33 -11.07 -0.01
N TYR A 170 15.91 -12.27 0.39
CA TYR A 170 14.93 -12.43 1.45
C TYR A 170 15.46 -11.83 2.77
N ALA A 171 14.58 -11.20 3.54
CA ALA A 171 14.90 -10.54 4.81
C ALA A 171 15.87 -9.32 4.75
N LYS A 172 16.48 -8.97 3.61
CA LYS A 172 17.38 -7.81 3.50
C LYS A 172 16.72 -6.49 3.91
N LEU A 173 15.48 -6.25 3.51
CA LEU A 173 14.76 -5.02 3.87
C LEU A 173 14.55 -4.91 5.39
N ALA A 174 14.25 -6.04 6.04
CA ALA A 174 14.11 -6.14 7.49
C ALA A 174 15.46 -6.14 8.22
N ASN A 175 16.59 -6.31 7.51
CA ASN A 175 17.93 -6.51 8.06
C ASN A 175 17.97 -7.67 9.06
N LYS A 176 17.36 -8.77 8.67
CA LYS A 176 17.34 -10.03 9.42
C LYS A 176 18.06 -11.10 8.63
N THR A 177 18.57 -12.09 9.34
CA THR A 177 18.99 -13.36 8.74
C THR A 177 17.81 -14.32 8.65
N LEU A 178 17.95 -15.40 7.88
CA LEU A 178 16.92 -16.45 7.86
C LEU A 178 16.75 -17.13 9.23
N GLU A 179 17.84 -17.20 10.00
CA GLU A 179 17.87 -17.78 11.35
C GLU A 179 17.06 -16.91 12.36
N ASP A 180 16.97 -15.60 12.10
CA ASP A 180 16.17 -14.68 12.93
C ASP A 180 14.66 -14.78 12.66
N LEU A 181 14.25 -15.53 11.64
CA LEU A 181 12.84 -15.71 11.29
C LEU A 181 12.31 -16.97 11.97
N GLU A 182 11.43 -16.79 12.93
CA GLU A 182 10.73 -17.91 13.57
C GLU A 182 9.76 -18.56 12.56
N LEU A 183 9.89 -19.87 12.41
CA LEU A 183 8.95 -20.68 11.64
C LEU A 183 7.57 -20.64 12.32
N GLY A 184 6.51 -20.50 11.53
CA GLY A 184 5.15 -20.50 12.07
C GLY A 184 4.74 -19.27 12.90
N ALA A 185 5.56 -18.21 12.97
CA ALA A 185 5.26 -16.99 13.75
C ALA A 185 3.94 -16.30 13.38
N SER A 186 3.38 -16.58 12.19
CA SER A 186 2.06 -16.07 11.76
C SER A 186 0.88 -16.81 12.40
N GLY A 187 1.11 -17.99 13.01
CA GLY A 187 0.06 -18.86 13.57
C GLY A 187 -0.93 -19.41 12.52
N ARG A 188 -0.55 -19.36 11.23
CA ARG A 188 -1.41 -19.77 10.11
C ARG A 188 -0.99 -21.13 9.50
N THR A 189 0.07 -21.71 9.98
CA THR A 189 0.58 -23.01 9.52
C THR A 189 0.54 -23.99 10.68
N ASP A 190 -0.13 -25.11 10.48
CA ASP A 190 -0.02 -26.29 11.35
C ASP A 190 1.24 -27.07 10.94
N GLU A 191 2.38 -26.70 11.48
CA GLU A 191 3.61 -27.50 11.43
C GLU A 191 3.91 -28.16 12.76
#